data_1c7d3833cd07e9d494c99764edb99395
#
_entry.id   1c7d3833cd07e9d494c99764edb99395
#
_cell.length_a   1.000
_cell.length_b   1.000
_cell.length_c   1.000
_cell.angle_alpha   90.00
_cell.angle_beta   90.00
_cell.angle_gamma   90.00
#
_symmetry.space_group_name_H-M   'P 1'
#
loop_
_entity.id
_entity.type
_entity.pdbx_description
1 polymer ?
#
loop_
_entity_poly.entity_id
_entity_poly.type
_entity_poly.pdbx_seq_one_letter_code
_entity_poly.pdbx_strand_id
1 'polypeptide(L)'
;MAFTSVDAGNLAFHVSGTPAADIEDSQRDASTAGGDGGAEDSRERVRASRRGVEVSLGVPPGRTEYLTQVHSARVVSAAGRGWGESPVAEEADALVSPTGRDPLAIMVADCVPVVFASRRSVEYPAAGGRDGRPDASGRGAGGVDPLSGPTAVAHAGRRGLLDGILQNTVEKMRREGSGHEPGDIQAWIGPAICGRCYEVPEQMRRDGTAQIPATHSRTVWGTPALDLPAGAQAVLESLGVTVHRSPVCTREDPRVFSHRRDPGRGRFIGFVWRREEGWGTQQIEGSEG
;
A
#
# COMPACT_ATOMS: atom_id res chain seq x y z
N MET A 1 6.56 7.58 -3.79
CA MET A 1 5.36 6.72 -3.68
C MET A 1 4.49 6.81 -4.92
N ALA A 2 3.73 5.76 -5.21
CA ALA A 2 2.84 5.70 -6.37
C ALA A 2 1.61 4.83 -6.08
N PHE A 3 0.54 5.04 -6.88
CA PHE A 3 -0.55 4.09 -7.05
C PHE A 3 -0.61 3.75 -8.54
N THR A 4 -0.71 2.46 -8.88
CA THR A 4 -0.73 2.02 -10.28
C THR A 4 -2.14 2.09 -10.86
N SER A 5 -2.23 2.05 -12.20
CA SER A 5 -3.48 1.93 -12.98
C SER A 5 -3.64 0.51 -13.55
N VAL A 6 -4.73 0.29 -14.28
CA VAL A 6 -4.95 -0.97 -15.02
C VAL A 6 -3.89 -1.21 -16.10
N ASP A 7 -3.24 -0.16 -16.61
CA ASP A 7 -2.20 -0.25 -17.63
C ASP A 7 -0.94 -0.99 -17.12
N ALA A 8 -0.73 -1.01 -15.80
CA ALA A 8 0.32 -1.81 -15.17
C ALA A 8 0.02 -3.33 -15.18
N GLY A 9 -1.16 -3.74 -15.63
CA GLY A 9 -1.63 -5.11 -15.59
C GLY A 9 -2.06 -5.58 -14.20
N ASN A 10 -2.47 -6.84 -14.10
CA ASN A 10 -2.80 -7.46 -12.81
C ASN A 10 -1.52 -7.77 -12.02
N LEU A 11 -1.48 -7.34 -10.76
CA LEU A 11 -0.31 -7.48 -9.88
C LEU A 11 -0.48 -8.57 -8.79
N ALA A 12 -1.60 -9.31 -8.81
CA ALA A 12 -1.93 -10.34 -7.82
C ALA A 12 -1.97 -11.75 -8.41
N PHE A 13 -1.23 -12.69 -7.82
CA PHE A 13 -1.18 -14.10 -8.27
C PHE A 13 -2.48 -14.87 -8.07
N HIS A 14 -3.31 -14.51 -7.09
CA HIS A 14 -4.55 -15.23 -6.75
C HIS A 14 -5.77 -14.78 -7.55
N VAL A 15 -5.62 -13.86 -8.49
CA VAL A 15 -6.71 -13.38 -9.36
C VAL A 15 -6.35 -13.72 -10.79
N SER A 16 -6.55 -14.95 -11.18
CA SER A 16 -6.43 -15.40 -12.57
C SER A 16 -7.82 -15.61 -13.13
N GLY A 17 -8.36 -14.60 -13.83
CA GLY A 17 -9.40 -14.68 -14.85
C GLY A 17 -10.47 -15.77 -14.82
N THR A 18 -10.93 -16.25 -13.65
CA THR A 18 -12.09 -17.13 -13.57
C THR A 18 -13.37 -16.29 -13.74
N PRO A 19 -14.29 -16.66 -14.63
CA PRO A 19 -15.56 -15.94 -14.79
C PRO A 19 -16.38 -15.95 -13.51
N ALA A 20 -17.15 -14.89 -13.30
CA ALA A 20 -17.90 -14.53 -12.09
C ALA A 20 -19.10 -15.45 -11.79
N ALA A 21 -18.96 -16.77 -11.76
CA ALA A 21 -20.06 -17.68 -11.47
C ALA A 21 -20.07 -18.24 -10.03
N ASP A 22 -18.95 -18.20 -9.28
CA ASP A 22 -18.86 -18.93 -8.00
C ASP A 22 -18.13 -18.15 -6.91
N ILE A 23 -18.63 -16.99 -6.47
CA ILE A 23 -18.08 -16.27 -5.31
C ILE A 23 -19.16 -16.07 -4.24
N GLU A 24 -19.86 -17.12 -3.83
CA GLU A 24 -20.60 -17.13 -2.57
C GLU A 24 -20.05 -18.12 -1.53
N ASP A 25 -18.96 -18.86 -1.80
CA ASP A 25 -18.44 -19.80 -0.80
C ASP A 25 -16.92 -20.03 -0.98
N SER A 26 -16.08 -19.05 -0.63
CA SER A 26 -14.62 -19.22 -0.67
C SER A 26 -14.05 -19.80 0.62
N GLN A 27 -14.63 -20.90 1.10
CA GLN A 27 -14.03 -21.83 2.07
C GLN A 27 -14.16 -23.28 1.62
N ARG A 28 -13.95 -23.60 0.34
CA ARG A 28 -13.83 -25.01 -0.08
C ARG A 28 -12.79 -25.17 -1.20
N ASP A 29 -11.78 -25.95 -0.85
CA ASP A 29 -10.91 -26.79 -1.70
C ASP A 29 -10.44 -26.28 -3.08
N ALA A 30 -9.20 -25.84 -3.10
CA ALA A 30 -8.37 -25.80 -4.29
C ALA A 30 -7.93 -27.20 -4.71
N SER A 31 -8.86 -28.07 -5.08
CA SER A 31 -8.55 -29.33 -5.75
C SER A 31 -9.61 -29.64 -6.80
N THR A 32 -9.22 -29.49 -8.03
CA THR A 32 -9.75 -29.95 -9.29
C THR A 32 -10.16 -28.85 -10.27
N ALA A 33 -9.24 -28.52 -11.17
CA ALA A 33 -9.57 -28.36 -12.60
C ALA A 33 -8.31 -28.09 -13.45
N GLY A 34 -7.99 -29.01 -14.28
CA GLY A 34 -7.52 -28.96 -15.64
C GLY A 34 -6.39 -27.98 -16.04
N GLY A 35 -5.20 -28.51 -16.39
CA GLY A 35 -4.26 -27.86 -17.27
C GLY A 35 -3.21 -26.97 -16.59
N ASP A 36 -2.09 -27.56 -16.18
CA ASP A 36 -0.92 -26.91 -15.57
C ASP A 36 -0.36 -25.70 -16.38
N GLY A 37 -0.57 -25.65 -17.69
CA GLY A 37 -0.09 -24.59 -18.57
C GLY A 37 -0.77 -23.22 -18.38
N GLY A 38 -2.05 -23.18 -18.08
CA GLY A 38 -2.79 -21.88 -17.95
C GLY A 38 -2.47 -21.12 -16.65
N ALA A 39 -2.18 -21.84 -15.58
CA ALA A 39 -1.82 -21.24 -14.30
C ALA A 39 -0.41 -20.65 -14.33
N GLU A 40 0.54 -21.33 -14.98
CA GLU A 40 1.92 -20.84 -15.12
C GLU A 40 1.99 -19.60 -16.03
N ASP A 41 1.25 -19.57 -17.13
CA ASP A 41 1.13 -18.41 -18.00
C ASP A 41 0.53 -17.19 -17.26
N SER A 42 -0.47 -17.42 -16.38
CA SER A 42 -1.03 -16.37 -15.53
C SER A 42 -0.03 -15.83 -14.50
N ARG A 43 0.78 -16.70 -13.89
CA ARG A 43 1.82 -16.31 -12.96
C ARG A 43 2.93 -15.51 -13.64
N GLU A 44 3.35 -15.92 -14.84
CA GLU A 44 4.39 -15.19 -15.57
C GLU A 44 3.91 -13.81 -16.01
N ARG A 45 2.64 -13.65 -16.41
CA ARG A 45 2.06 -12.32 -16.68
C ARG A 45 2.11 -11.42 -15.45
N VAL A 46 1.78 -11.93 -14.26
CA VAL A 46 1.88 -11.15 -13.02
C VAL A 46 3.33 -10.78 -12.71
N ARG A 47 4.28 -11.71 -12.89
CA ARG A 47 5.71 -11.43 -12.73
C ARG A 47 6.18 -10.34 -13.68
N ALA A 48 5.77 -10.40 -14.95
CA ALA A 48 6.10 -9.38 -15.94
C ALA A 48 5.53 -8.00 -15.57
N SER A 49 4.26 -7.96 -15.13
CA SER A 49 3.63 -6.73 -14.64
C SER A 49 4.36 -6.14 -13.44
N ARG A 50 4.77 -6.95 -12.46
CA ARG A 50 5.54 -6.49 -11.30
C ARG A 50 6.89 -5.93 -11.71
N ARG A 51 7.64 -6.65 -12.58
CA ARG A 51 8.92 -6.16 -13.13
C ARG A 51 8.75 -4.85 -13.87
N GLY A 52 7.71 -4.73 -14.70
CA GLY A 52 7.43 -3.50 -15.44
C GLY A 52 7.20 -2.30 -14.53
N VAL A 53 6.45 -2.47 -13.44
CA VAL A 53 6.25 -1.42 -12.43
C VAL A 53 7.57 -1.06 -11.76
N GLU A 54 8.34 -2.03 -11.28
CA GLU A 54 9.64 -1.79 -10.63
C GLU A 54 10.58 -1.00 -11.54
N VAL A 55 10.74 -1.43 -12.79
CA VAL A 55 11.58 -0.73 -13.77
C VAL A 55 11.09 0.70 -14.01
N SER A 56 9.78 0.91 -14.19
CA SER A 56 9.21 2.24 -14.42
C SER A 56 9.42 3.21 -13.25
N LEU A 57 9.58 2.67 -12.03
CA LEU A 57 9.81 3.43 -10.81
C LEU A 57 11.30 3.52 -10.42
N GLY A 58 12.19 2.94 -11.22
CA GLY A 58 13.62 2.89 -10.95
C GLY A 58 13.99 1.99 -9.77
N VAL A 59 13.18 0.95 -9.52
CA VAL A 59 13.42 -0.09 -8.51
C VAL A 59 14.01 -1.30 -9.23
N PRO A 60 15.07 -1.93 -8.70
CA PRO A 60 15.60 -3.15 -9.30
C PRO A 60 14.54 -4.26 -9.30
N PRO A 61 14.41 -5.01 -10.41
CA PRO A 61 13.41 -6.08 -10.53
C PRO A 61 13.54 -7.13 -9.44
N GLY A 62 12.39 -7.51 -8.86
CA GLY A 62 12.32 -8.53 -7.82
C GLY A 62 12.55 -8.04 -6.39
N ARG A 63 12.82 -6.75 -6.19
CA ARG A 63 13.15 -6.18 -4.87
C ARG A 63 11.95 -5.78 -4.02
N THR A 64 10.79 -5.61 -4.62
CA THR A 64 9.58 -5.18 -3.91
C THR A 64 9.06 -6.29 -2.99
N GLU A 65 8.72 -5.96 -1.76
CA GLU A 65 8.07 -6.89 -0.85
C GLU A 65 6.54 -6.78 -0.95
N TYR A 66 5.90 -7.95 -0.98
CA TYR A 66 4.45 -8.14 -1.01
C TYR A 66 4.02 -9.04 0.15
N LEU A 67 2.74 -8.99 0.49
CA LEU A 67 2.11 -9.82 1.53
C LEU A 67 1.05 -10.75 0.94
N THR A 68 0.78 -11.83 1.65
CA THR A 68 -0.48 -12.56 1.54
C THR A 68 -1.51 -11.87 2.41
N GLN A 69 -2.34 -11.02 1.81
CA GLN A 69 -3.33 -10.20 2.51
C GLN A 69 -4.55 -11.02 2.88
N VAL A 70 -4.92 -11.03 4.16
CA VAL A 70 -5.98 -11.86 4.74
C VAL A 70 -7.07 -11.04 5.45
N HIS A 71 -7.09 -9.72 5.22
CA HIS A 71 -7.99 -8.75 5.86
C HIS A 71 -7.87 -8.71 7.40
N SER A 72 -6.67 -8.90 7.91
CA SER A 72 -6.35 -8.86 9.34
C SER A 72 -5.90 -7.47 9.80
N ALA A 73 -5.61 -7.34 11.10
CA ALA A 73 -4.90 -6.18 11.67
C ALA A 73 -3.41 -6.47 11.94
N ARG A 74 -2.86 -7.53 11.33
CA ARG A 74 -1.46 -7.92 11.52
C ARG A 74 -0.52 -7.05 10.69
N VAL A 75 0.53 -6.56 11.34
CA VAL A 75 1.60 -5.75 10.74
C VAL A 75 2.93 -6.45 10.94
N VAL A 76 3.72 -6.57 9.88
CA VAL A 76 5.05 -7.19 9.92
C VAL A 76 6.12 -6.21 9.45
N SER A 77 7.38 -6.49 9.78
CA SER A 77 8.52 -5.71 9.29
C SER A 77 9.03 -6.30 7.98
N ALA A 78 9.48 -5.45 7.08
CA ALA A 78 10.20 -5.85 5.88
C ALA A 78 11.44 -6.64 6.24
N ALA A 79 11.70 -7.70 5.49
CA ALA A 79 12.82 -8.60 5.71
C ALA A 79 13.96 -8.40 4.71
N GLY A 80 13.85 -7.41 3.81
CA GLY A 80 14.80 -7.16 2.72
C GLY A 80 14.75 -8.21 1.61
N ARG A 81 13.73 -9.08 1.63
CA ARG A 81 13.52 -10.16 0.67
C ARG A 81 12.43 -9.77 -0.32
N GLY A 82 12.80 -9.36 -1.51
CA GLY A 82 11.85 -9.07 -2.57
C GLY A 82 11.04 -10.31 -3.02
N TRP A 83 9.99 -10.10 -3.80
CA TRP A 83 9.14 -11.19 -4.32
C TRP A 83 9.89 -12.19 -5.20
N GLY A 84 11.06 -11.83 -5.74
CA GLY A 84 11.93 -12.72 -6.51
C GLY A 84 12.68 -13.75 -5.67
N GLU A 85 12.86 -13.49 -4.37
CA GLU A 85 13.70 -14.30 -3.47
C GLU A 85 12.88 -15.16 -2.49
N SER A 86 11.61 -14.82 -2.25
CA SER A 86 10.75 -15.55 -1.33
C SER A 86 9.60 -16.24 -2.05
N PRO A 87 9.49 -17.57 -2.00
CA PRO A 87 8.38 -18.29 -2.63
C PRO A 87 7.04 -18.09 -1.90
N VAL A 88 7.06 -17.70 -0.64
CA VAL A 88 5.84 -17.52 0.19
C VAL A 88 5.89 -16.17 0.87
N ALA A 89 4.95 -15.30 0.52
CA ALA A 89 4.75 -14.04 1.22
C ALA A 89 4.11 -14.29 2.60
N GLU A 90 4.52 -13.52 3.60
CA GLU A 90 3.97 -13.62 4.95
C GLU A 90 2.50 -13.18 4.99
N GLU A 91 1.68 -13.88 5.76
CA GLU A 91 0.27 -13.51 5.97
C GLU A 91 0.19 -12.29 6.89
N ALA A 92 -0.16 -11.14 6.34
CA ALA A 92 -0.39 -9.89 7.07
C ALA A 92 -1.08 -8.88 6.13
N ASP A 93 -1.51 -7.75 6.68
CA ASP A 93 -2.17 -6.70 5.90
C ASP A 93 -1.45 -5.34 5.97
N ALA A 94 -0.32 -5.27 6.65
CA ALA A 94 0.57 -4.11 6.57
C ALA A 94 2.05 -4.54 6.72
N LEU A 95 2.92 -3.77 6.05
CA LEU A 95 4.35 -3.99 6.00
C LEU A 95 5.08 -2.69 6.34
N VAL A 96 6.05 -2.75 7.23
CA VAL A 96 6.87 -1.61 7.65
C VAL A 96 8.32 -1.85 7.27
N SER A 97 8.95 -0.93 6.56
CA SER A 97 10.40 -0.85 6.44
C SER A 97 10.93 0.14 7.46
N PRO A 98 11.65 -0.31 8.51
CA PRO A 98 12.15 0.56 9.57
C PRO A 98 13.10 1.66 9.08
N THR A 99 13.83 1.36 8.03
CA THR A 99 14.80 2.28 7.42
C THR A 99 14.25 3.02 6.20
N GLY A 100 13.09 2.58 5.68
CA GLY A 100 12.51 3.06 4.43
C GLY A 100 13.27 2.61 3.17
N ARG A 101 14.21 1.69 3.28
CA ARG A 101 15.04 1.23 2.14
C ARG A 101 14.38 0.12 1.33
N ASP A 102 13.47 -0.64 1.95
CA ASP A 102 12.80 -1.72 1.27
C ASP A 102 11.64 -1.17 0.45
N PRO A 103 11.56 -1.48 -0.86
CA PRO A 103 10.40 -1.16 -1.67
C PRO A 103 9.21 -2.03 -1.23
N LEU A 104 8.10 -1.40 -0.85
CA LEU A 104 6.92 -2.08 -0.32
C LEU A 104 5.71 -1.88 -1.22
N ALA A 105 4.89 -2.91 -1.37
CA ALA A 105 3.64 -2.84 -2.12
C ALA A 105 2.48 -3.51 -1.38
N ILE A 106 1.29 -2.90 -1.52
CA ILE A 106 0.01 -3.44 -1.06
C ILE A 106 -0.98 -3.52 -2.20
N MET A 107 -1.64 -4.66 -2.37
CA MET A 107 -2.54 -4.95 -3.50
C MET A 107 -3.98 -4.67 -3.14
N VAL A 108 -4.72 -3.98 -4.00
CA VAL A 108 -6.13 -3.63 -3.76
C VAL A 108 -6.98 -3.67 -5.03
N ALA A 109 -8.28 -3.85 -4.82
CA ALA A 109 -9.37 -3.50 -5.70
C ALA A 109 -10.58 -3.26 -4.79
N ASP A 110 -10.90 -1.99 -4.55
CA ASP A 110 -11.91 -1.43 -3.65
C ASP A 110 -11.47 -1.20 -2.20
N CYS A 111 -10.73 -2.11 -1.55
CA CYS A 111 -10.19 -1.86 -0.21
C CYS A 111 -9.27 -0.63 -0.21
N VAL A 112 -9.11 -0.01 0.95
CA VAL A 112 -8.34 1.22 1.09
C VAL A 112 -6.83 0.90 1.16
N PRO A 113 -6.03 1.29 0.15
CA PRO A 113 -4.58 1.23 0.25
C PRO A 113 -4.08 2.48 0.95
N VAL A 114 -3.24 2.30 1.95
CA VAL A 114 -2.59 3.41 2.64
C VAL A 114 -1.08 3.25 2.54
N VAL A 115 -0.42 4.30 2.08
CA VAL A 115 1.04 4.39 1.98
C VAL A 115 1.52 5.39 3.01
N PHE A 116 2.58 5.06 3.74
CA PHE A 116 3.13 5.90 4.78
C PHE A 116 4.59 6.23 4.52
N ALA A 117 4.97 7.45 4.87
CA ALA A 117 6.36 7.85 4.98
C ALA A 117 6.55 8.75 6.20
N SER A 118 7.65 8.56 6.89
CA SER A 118 8.08 9.45 7.95
C SER A 118 9.16 10.39 7.43
N ARG A 119 9.14 11.64 7.87
CA ARG A 119 10.26 12.57 7.75
C ARG A 119 10.96 12.60 9.10
N ARG A 120 12.26 12.51 9.10
CA ARG A 120 13.02 12.81 10.30
C ARG A 120 13.12 14.31 10.44
N SER A 121 12.54 14.86 11.50
CA SER A 121 12.79 16.25 11.89
C SER A 121 14.26 16.35 12.30
N VAL A 122 15.11 16.93 11.44
CA VAL A 122 16.44 17.32 11.86
C VAL A 122 16.26 18.63 12.60
N GLU A 123 16.26 18.60 13.93
CA GLU A 123 16.58 19.81 14.69
C GLU A 123 18.03 20.15 14.33
N TYR A 124 18.21 21.10 13.46
CA TYR A 124 19.49 21.79 13.36
C TYR A 124 19.69 22.48 14.72
N PRO A 125 20.71 22.09 15.53
CA PRO A 125 21.05 22.89 16.67
C PRO A 125 21.29 24.29 16.12
N ALA A 126 20.56 25.27 16.68
CA ALA A 126 20.72 26.66 16.30
C ALA A 126 22.22 26.95 16.31
N ALA A 127 22.76 27.48 15.19
CA ALA A 127 24.16 27.72 15.00
C ALA A 127 24.67 28.70 16.07
N GLY A 128 25.02 28.16 17.22
CA GLY A 128 25.69 28.80 18.35
C GLY A 128 27.19 28.50 18.29
N GLY A 129 27.82 28.85 17.20
CA GLY A 129 29.26 28.79 17.03
C GLY A 129 29.72 30.08 16.33
N ARG A 130 30.43 30.91 17.05
CA ARG A 130 31.22 32.00 16.47
C ARG A 130 32.19 31.36 15.45
N ASP A 131 32.11 31.69 14.19
CA ASP A 131 33.00 31.36 13.08
C ASP A 131 32.33 30.45 11.99
N GLY A 132 31.26 30.97 11.41
CA GLY A 132 30.53 30.36 10.29
C GLY A 132 31.37 30.14 9.01
N ARG A 133 32.24 29.15 9.00
CA ARG A 133 32.79 28.62 7.78
C ARG A 133 32.40 27.13 7.66
N PRO A 134 31.72 26.71 6.56
CA PRO A 134 31.60 25.31 6.25
C PRO A 134 33.02 24.79 5.92
N ASP A 135 33.36 23.61 6.43
CA ASP A 135 34.56 22.93 6.01
C ASP A 135 34.45 22.53 4.52
N ALA A 136 35.57 22.44 3.84
CA ALA A 136 35.66 22.18 2.40
C ALA A 136 35.22 20.76 2.02
N SER A 137 34.78 19.92 2.97
CA SER A 137 34.33 18.55 2.74
C SER A 137 32.79 18.43 2.65
N GLY A 138 32.02 19.48 3.01
CA GLY A 138 30.56 19.48 2.93
C GLY A 138 29.86 18.39 3.78
N ARG A 139 30.61 17.66 4.59
CA ARG A 139 30.09 16.61 5.48
C ARG A 139 30.09 17.12 6.91
N GLY A 140 29.01 17.75 7.30
CA GLY A 140 28.75 18.00 8.71
C GLY A 140 28.76 16.68 9.46
N ALA A 141 29.62 16.58 10.49
CA ALA A 141 29.66 15.42 11.37
C ALA A 141 28.26 15.19 11.95
N GLY A 142 27.65 14.06 11.62
CA GLY A 142 26.38 13.62 12.17
C GLY A 142 25.11 14.01 11.40
N GLY A 143 25.20 14.44 10.14
CA GLY A 143 24.05 14.71 9.29
C GLY A 143 23.22 13.46 9.07
N VAL A 144 22.06 13.37 9.75
CA VAL A 144 21.06 12.35 9.45
C VAL A 144 20.43 12.74 8.12
N ASP A 145 20.42 11.80 7.17
CA ASP A 145 19.71 12.00 5.90
C ASP A 145 18.24 12.37 6.21
N PRO A 146 17.78 13.58 5.86
CA PRO A 146 16.39 14.01 6.13
C PRO A 146 15.37 13.15 5.41
N LEU A 147 15.80 12.29 4.50
CA LEU A 147 15.00 11.28 3.83
C LEU A 147 15.06 9.92 4.53
N SER A 148 15.86 9.75 5.61
CA SER A 148 15.93 8.51 6.36
C SER A 148 14.79 8.43 7.38
N GLY A 149 13.93 7.45 7.26
CA GLY A 149 12.84 7.20 8.21
C GLY A 149 11.99 6.03 7.75
N PRO A 150 11.18 5.44 8.62
CA PRO A 150 10.34 4.32 8.25
C PRO A 150 9.36 4.67 7.14
N THR A 151 9.11 3.69 6.31
CA THR A 151 8.01 3.69 5.35
C THR A 151 7.10 2.50 5.63
N ALA A 152 5.84 2.57 5.23
CA ALA A 152 4.93 1.44 5.35
C ALA A 152 3.86 1.45 4.26
N VAL A 153 3.24 0.28 4.10
CA VAL A 153 2.01 0.10 3.33
C VAL A 153 1.00 -0.66 4.15
N ALA A 154 -0.28 -0.33 4.05
CA ALA A 154 -1.36 -1.03 4.72
C ALA A 154 -2.57 -1.25 3.81
N HIS A 155 -3.13 -2.47 3.90
CA HIS A 155 -4.39 -2.86 3.31
C HIS A 155 -5.50 -2.69 4.34
N ALA A 156 -6.24 -1.61 4.27
CA ALA A 156 -7.38 -1.35 5.15
C ALA A 156 -8.70 -1.77 4.46
N GLY A 157 -8.91 -3.07 4.35
CA GLY A 157 -10.23 -3.62 4.08
C GLY A 157 -11.16 -3.37 5.28
N ARG A 158 -12.47 -3.57 5.14
CA ARG A 158 -13.44 -3.28 6.21
C ARG A 158 -13.04 -3.94 7.55
N ARG A 159 -12.71 -5.24 7.56
CA ARG A 159 -12.31 -5.95 8.79
C ARG A 159 -11.04 -5.36 9.37
N GLY A 160 -9.98 -5.31 8.58
CA GLY A 160 -8.68 -4.80 9.05
C GLY A 160 -8.78 -3.36 9.58
N LEU A 161 -9.57 -2.49 8.93
CA LEU A 161 -9.80 -1.11 9.40
C LEU A 161 -10.47 -1.08 10.78
N LEU A 162 -11.53 -1.86 10.96
CA LEU A 162 -12.26 -1.94 12.23
C LEU A 162 -11.44 -2.64 13.33
N ASP A 163 -10.62 -3.63 12.96
CA ASP A 163 -9.74 -4.37 13.87
C ASP A 163 -8.43 -3.60 14.18
N GLY A 164 -8.22 -2.40 13.62
CA GLY A 164 -7.14 -1.50 13.99
C GLY A 164 -5.85 -1.60 13.18
N ILE A 165 -5.88 -2.05 11.93
CA ILE A 165 -4.68 -2.17 11.08
C ILE A 165 -3.88 -0.85 10.97
N LEU A 166 -4.57 0.30 10.90
CA LEU A 166 -3.91 1.60 10.75
C LEU A 166 -3.24 2.03 12.05
N GLN A 167 -3.89 1.80 13.20
CA GLN A 167 -3.31 2.05 14.52
C GLN A 167 -2.05 1.22 14.73
N ASN A 168 -2.14 -0.09 14.45
CA ASN A 168 -1.03 -1.02 14.56
C ASN A 168 0.13 -0.66 13.64
N THR A 169 -0.16 -0.17 12.43
CA THR A 169 0.87 0.27 11.46
C THR A 169 1.60 1.50 11.98
N VAL A 170 0.87 2.53 12.42
CA VAL A 170 1.46 3.76 12.96
C VAL A 170 2.28 3.47 14.23
N GLU A 171 1.76 2.65 15.14
CA GLU A 171 2.48 2.22 16.35
C GLU A 171 3.78 1.51 16.01
N LYS A 172 3.73 0.56 15.05
CA LYS A 172 4.92 -0.17 14.62
C LYS A 172 5.95 0.75 13.97
N MET A 173 5.53 1.69 13.12
CA MET A 173 6.42 2.70 12.53
C MET A 173 7.11 3.54 13.61
N ARG A 174 6.38 3.97 14.64
CA ARG A 174 6.94 4.75 15.76
C ARG A 174 7.94 3.95 16.57
N ARG A 175 7.64 2.69 16.84
CA ARG A 175 8.50 1.81 17.63
C ARG A 175 9.79 1.43 16.90
N GLU A 176 9.73 1.17 15.61
CA GLU A 176 10.87 0.72 14.80
C GLU A 176 11.66 1.87 14.17
N GLY A 177 11.02 3.01 13.95
CA GLY A 177 11.66 4.24 13.52
C GLY A 177 12.16 5.03 14.72
N SER A 178 13.36 4.74 15.22
CA SER A 178 13.92 5.41 16.39
C SER A 178 13.94 6.94 16.26
N GLY A 179 13.28 7.65 17.18
CA GLY A 179 13.33 9.11 17.32
C GLY A 179 12.35 9.89 16.43
N HIS A 180 11.26 9.27 15.98
CA HIS A 180 10.22 9.98 15.21
C HIS A 180 9.05 10.42 16.11
N GLU A 181 8.79 11.73 16.09
CA GLU A 181 7.62 12.29 16.74
C GLU A 181 6.34 11.95 15.96
N PRO A 182 5.17 11.91 16.61
CA PRO A 182 3.91 11.58 15.96
C PRO A 182 3.58 12.40 14.70
N GLY A 183 3.94 13.68 14.67
CA GLY A 183 3.68 14.60 13.56
C GLY A 183 4.56 14.39 12.32
N ASP A 184 5.58 13.56 12.41
CA ASP A 184 6.50 13.31 11.30
C ASP A 184 5.96 12.27 10.30
N ILE A 185 4.90 11.53 10.65
CA ILE A 185 4.30 10.53 9.78
C ILE A 185 3.26 11.19 8.88
N GLN A 186 3.40 10.96 7.59
CA GLN A 186 2.42 11.31 6.58
C GLN A 186 1.84 10.03 5.96
N ALA A 187 0.54 10.06 5.65
CA ALA A 187 -0.17 8.96 5.02
C ALA A 187 -0.87 9.42 3.75
N TRP A 188 -0.81 8.60 2.72
CA TRP A 188 -1.54 8.79 1.47
C TRP A 188 -2.54 7.65 1.29
N ILE A 189 -3.82 8.00 1.39
CA ILE A 189 -4.94 7.11 1.09
C ILE A 189 -5.13 7.12 -0.42
N GLY A 190 -4.93 5.97 -1.07
CA GLY A 190 -5.06 5.82 -2.51
C GLY A 190 -6.50 5.61 -2.98
N PRO A 191 -6.69 5.32 -4.28
CA PRO A 191 -7.98 4.98 -4.85
C PRO A 191 -8.64 3.82 -4.08
N ALA A 192 -9.93 3.97 -3.76
CA ALA A 192 -10.72 2.97 -3.06
C ALA A 192 -12.20 3.12 -3.43
N ILE A 193 -13.04 2.16 -3.10
CA ILE A 193 -14.49 2.32 -3.28
C ILE A 193 -15.01 3.40 -2.33
N CYS A 194 -15.73 4.38 -2.84
CA CYS A 194 -16.26 5.48 -2.03
C CYS A 194 -17.53 5.08 -1.28
N GLY A 195 -17.87 5.84 -0.24
CA GLY A 195 -19.07 5.60 0.56
C GLY A 195 -20.39 5.68 -0.21
N ARG A 196 -20.41 6.33 -1.38
CA ARG A 196 -21.59 6.38 -2.25
C ARG A 196 -21.74 5.15 -3.14
N CYS A 197 -20.72 4.29 -3.19
CA CYS A 197 -20.68 3.09 -4.02
C CYS A 197 -20.55 1.79 -3.22
N TYR A 198 -20.09 1.85 -1.96
CA TYR A 198 -19.86 0.67 -1.13
C TYR A 198 -21.11 0.30 -0.32
N GLU A 199 -22.09 -0.24 -1.00
CA GLU A 199 -23.30 -0.78 -0.38
C GLU A 199 -22.98 -1.96 0.52
N VAL A 200 -23.63 -1.99 1.70
CA VAL A 200 -23.51 -3.04 2.70
C VAL A 200 -24.87 -3.27 3.39
N PRO A 201 -25.10 -4.44 4.01
CA PRO A 201 -26.29 -4.64 4.85
C PRO A 201 -26.35 -3.61 5.97
N GLU A 202 -27.57 -3.22 6.36
CA GLU A 202 -27.81 -2.19 7.40
C GLU A 202 -27.12 -2.53 8.73
N GLN A 203 -27.11 -3.81 9.14
CA GLN A 203 -26.43 -4.23 10.35
C GLN A 203 -24.93 -3.95 10.26
N MET A 204 -24.32 -4.27 9.11
CA MET A 204 -22.89 -4.03 8.88
C MET A 204 -22.54 -2.53 8.92
N ARG A 205 -23.43 -1.67 8.40
CA ARG A 205 -23.27 -0.22 8.50
C ARG A 205 -23.31 0.22 9.96
N ARG A 206 -24.31 -0.25 10.73
CA ARG A 206 -24.42 0.09 12.15
C ARG A 206 -23.18 -0.31 12.94
N ASP A 207 -22.73 -1.54 12.76
CA ASP A 207 -21.55 -2.06 13.48
C ASP A 207 -20.29 -1.27 13.14
N GLY A 208 -20.06 -0.99 11.86
CA GLY A 208 -18.91 -0.19 11.41
C GLY A 208 -18.96 1.25 11.92
N THR A 209 -20.15 1.89 11.84
CA THR A 209 -20.36 3.27 12.31
C THR A 209 -20.23 3.40 13.83
N ALA A 210 -20.63 2.38 14.58
CA ALA A 210 -20.47 2.37 16.04
C ALA A 210 -19.00 2.40 16.46
N GLN A 211 -18.11 1.76 15.69
CA GLN A 211 -16.67 1.75 15.96
C GLN A 211 -15.97 2.98 15.38
N ILE A 212 -16.28 3.33 14.12
CA ILE A 212 -15.67 4.48 13.42
C ILE A 212 -16.80 5.32 12.82
N PRO A 213 -17.30 6.35 13.52
CA PRO A 213 -18.45 7.15 13.09
C PRO A 213 -18.29 7.78 11.70
N ALA A 214 -17.09 8.12 11.30
CA ALA A 214 -16.77 8.70 9.99
C ALA A 214 -17.04 7.74 8.81
N THR A 215 -17.27 6.45 9.06
CA THR A 215 -17.63 5.49 8.02
C THR A 215 -19.11 5.53 7.62
N HIS A 216 -19.97 6.26 8.36
CA HIS A 216 -21.39 6.31 8.04
C HIS A 216 -21.64 6.86 6.64
N SER A 217 -22.36 6.12 5.80
CA SER A 217 -22.71 6.56 4.46
C SER A 217 -24.04 5.97 3.95
N ARG A 218 -24.48 6.51 2.81
CA ARG A 218 -25.55 5.99 1.96
C ARG A 218 -25.09 6.00 0.51
N THR A 219 -25.53 5.01 -0.26
CA THR A 219 -25.28 4.98 -1.69
C THR A 219 -26.07 6.08 -2.41
N VAL A 220 -25.70 6.35 -3.66
CA VAL A 220 -26.45 7.27 -4.55
C VAL A 220 -27.87 6.79 -4.84
N TRP A 221 -28.14 5.51 -4.68
CA TRP A 221 -29.47 4.89 -4.82
C TRP A 221 -30.21 4.70 -3.49
N GLY A 222 -29.68 5.25 -2.38
CA GLY A 222 -30.35 5.37 -1.10
C GLY A 222 -30.19 4.20 -0.11
N THR A 223 -29.41 3.16 -0.45
CA THR A 223 -29.16 2.01 0.43
C THR A 223 -28.06 2.28 1.48
N PRO A 224 -27.99 1.48 2.57
CA PRO A 224 -26.93 1.58 3.54
C PRO A 224 -25.55 1.37 2.93
N ALA A 225 -24.56 2.17 3.35
CA ALA A 225 -23.21 2.11 2.84
C ALA A 225 -22.17 2.45 3.92
N LEU A 226 -20.90 2.12 3.66
CA LEU A 226 -19.75 2.53 4.46
C LEU A 226 -18.77 3.34 3.61
N ASP A 227 -18.28 4.45 4.14
CA ASP A 227 -17.15 5.21 3.59
C ASP A 227 -15.85 4.81 4.33
N LEU A 228 -15.21 3.72 3.88
CA LEU A 228 -13.98 3.24 4.49
C LEU A 228 -12.82 4.26 4.33
N PRO A 229 -12.65 4.95 3.18
CA PRO A 229 -11.68 6.03 3.06
C PRO A 229 -11.87 7.16 4.07
N ALA A 230 -13.10 7.59 4.34
CA ALA A 230 -13.38 8.59 5.38
C ALA A 230 -13.06 8.07 6.78
N GLY A 231 -13.41 6.81 7.06
CA GLY A 231 -13.05 6.15 8.32
C GLY A 231 -11.53 6.04 8.51
N ALA A 232 -10.80 5.65 7.46
CA ALA A 232 -9.35 5.56 7.49
C ALA A 232 -8.69 6.93 7.75
N GLN A 233 -9.19 7.97 7.08
CA GLN A 233 -8.73 9.35 7.31
C GLN A 233 -8.93 9.77 8.76
N ALA A 234 -10.14 9.62 9.30
CA ALA A 234 -10.46 10.01 10.68
C ALA A 234 -9.60 9.27 11.72
N VAL A 235 -9.35 7.97 11.51
CA VAL A 235 -8.47 7.17 12.37
C VAL A 235 -7.04 7.74 12.33
N LEU A 236 -6.48 7.96 11.16
CA LEU A 236 -5.10 8.46 11.01
C LEU A 236 -4.94 9.87 11.58
N GLU A 237 -5.88 10.78 11.33
CA GLU A 237 -5.86 12.13 11.89
C GLU A 237 -5.94 12.11 13.42
N SER A 238 -6.73 11.21 14.03
CA SER A 238 -6.79 11.03 15.48
C SER A 238 -5.47 10.56 16.10
N LEU A 239 -4.60 9.95 15.31
CA LEU A 239 -3.26 9.54 15.69
C LEU A 239 -2.20 10.62 15.45
N GLY A 240 -2.59 11.82 15.00
CA GLY A 240 -1.68 12.91 14.67
C GLY A 240 -0.92 12.74 13.37
N VAL A 241 -1.40 11.87 12.47
CA VAL A 241 -0.82 11.64 11.15
C VAL A 241 -1.37 12.66 10.16
N THR A 242 -0.50 13.28 9.35
CA THR A 242 -0.94 14.13 8.24
C THR A 242 -1.45 13.27 7.09
N VAL A 243 -2.70 13.49 6.66
CA VAL A 243 -3.37 12.63 5.68
C VAL A 243 -3.60 13.34 4.36
N HIS A 244 -3.25 12.66 3.27
CA HIS A 244 -3.55 13.03 1.89
C HIS A 244 -4.47 11.97 1.30
N ARG A 245 -5.64 12.36 0.79
CA ARG A 245 -6.64 11.41 0.26
C ARG A 245 -6.84 11.59 -1.23
N SER A 246 -6.83 10.46 -1.97
CA SER A 246 -7.25 10.42 -3.37
C SER A 246 -8.77 10.61 -3.47
N PRO A 247 -9.25 11.42 -4.43
CA PRO A 247 -10.68 11.55 -4.70
C PRO A 247 -11.23 10.41 -5.59
N VAL A 248 -10.39 9.51 -6.08
CA VAL A 248 -10.74 8.49 -7.07
C VAL A 248 -11.52 7.35 -6.43
N CYS A 249 -12.74 7.10 -6.95
CA CYS A 249 -13.53 5.92 -6.61
C CYS A 249 -13.23 4.78 -7.58
N THR A 250 -12.79 3.64 -7.06
CA THR A 250 -12.44 2.48 -7.90
C THR A 250 -13.61 1.93 -8.69
N ARG A 251 -14.83 1.99 -8.16
CA ARG A 251 -16.03 1.53 -8.87
C ARG A 251 -16.40 2.43 -10.04
N GLU A 252 -16.16 3.73 -9.93
CA GLU A 252 -16.54 4.72 -10.92
C GLU A 252 -15.44 4.95 -11.98
N ASP A 253 -14.17 4.80 -11.60
CA ASP A 253 -13.04 5.06 -12.50
C ASP A 253 -12.52 3.77 -13.16
N PRO A 254 -12.65 3.62 -14.50
CA PRO A 254 -12.20 2.43 -15.21
C PRO A 254 -10.67 2.29 -15.27
N ARG A 255 -9.91 3.33 -14.92
CA ARG A 255 -8.43 3.29 -14.90
C ARG A 255 -7.86 2.52 -13.72
N VAL A 256 -8.67 2.12 -12.75
CA VAL A 256 -8.26 1.29 -11.61
C VAL A 256 -9.13 0.05 -11.50
N PHE A 257 -8.56 -1.04 -10.97
CA PHE A 257 -9.32 -2.26 -10.74
C PHE A 257 -10.34 -2.07 -9.62
N SER A 258 -11.54 -2.65 -9.81
CA SER A 258 -12.58 -2.71 -8.80
C SER A 258 -13.17 -4.11 -8.76
N HIS A 259 -13.13 -4.75 -7.60
CA HIS A 259 -13.76 -6.04 -7.38
C HIS A 259 -15.29 -5.95 -7.45
N ARG A 260 -15.85 -4.84 -6.96
CA ARG A 260 -17.31 -4.60 -6.98
C ARG A 260 -17.85 -4.39 -8.39
N ARG A 261 -17.07 -3.76 -9.27
CA ARG A 261 -17.43 -3.55 -10.68
C ARG A 261 -17.16 -4.81 -11.52
N ASP A 262 -15.96 -5.36 -11.42
CA ASP A 262 -15.47 -6.46 -12.24
C ASP A 262 -14.73 -7.49 -11.38
N PRO A 263 -15.45 -8.41 -10.69
CA PRO A 263 -14.83 -9.42 -9.85
C PRO A 263 -13.76 -10.23 -10.61
N GLY A 264 -12.60 -10.45 -9.99
CA GLY A 264 -11.56 -11.30 -10.55
C GLY A 264 -10.66 -10.67 -11.64
N ARG A 265 -10.94 -9.44 -12.10
CA ARG A 265 -10.17 -8.78 -13.19
C ARG A 265 -8.72 -8.50 -12.83
N GLY A 266 -8.41 -8.16 -11.57
CA GLY A 266 -7.06 -7.85 -11.15
C GLY A 266 -6.98 -7.03 -9.87
N ARG A 267 -5.74 -6.66 -9.52
CA ARG A 267 -5.41 -5.75 -8.42
C ARG A 267 -4.40 -4.72 -8.90
N PHE A 268 -4.54 -3.49 -8.46
CA PHE A 268 -3.51 -2.47 -8.51
C PHE A 268 -2.78 -2.37 -7.17
N ILE A 269 -1.72 -1.59 -7.09
CA ILE A 269 -0.93 -1.46 -5.87
C ILE A 269 -0.83 -0.02 -5.39
N GLY A 270 -0.75 0.13 -4.05
CA GLY A 270 -0.07 1.24 -3.41
C GLY A 270 1.38 0.86 -3.19
N PHE A 271 2.30 1.75 -3.51
CA PHE A 271 3.72 1.50 -3.56
C PHE A 271 4.51 2.60 -2.86
N VAL A 272 5.48 2.21 -2.04
CA VAL A 272 6.45 3.14 -1.43
C VAL A 272 7.86 2.62 -1.58
N TRP A 273 8.77 3.52 -1.94
CA TRP A 273 10.21 3.26 -1.99
C TRP A 273 10.97 4.56 -1.76
N ARG A 274 12.22 4.43 -1.34
CA ARG A 274 13.21 5.51 -1.38
C ARG A 274 14.25 5.15 -2.43
N ARG A 275 14.66 6.12 -3.20
CA ARG A 275 15.72 5.91 -4.19
C ARG A 275 17.04 5.78 -3.45
N GLU A 276 17.73 4.66 -3.58
CA GLU A 276 19.10 4.50 -3.11
C GLU A 276 20.09 5.09 -4.12
N GLU A 277 21.13 5.78 -3.62
CA GLU A 277 22.27 6.16 -4.45
C GLU A 277 22.94 4.87 -4.92
N GLY A 278 22.95 4.65 -6.23
CA GLY A 278 23.49 3.41 -6.85
C GLY A 278 22.44 2.54 -7.55
N TRP A 279 21.14 2.79 -7.39
CA TRP A 279 20.14 2.24 -8.30
C TRP A 279 20.23 3.00 -9.62
N GLY A 280 21.09 2.47 -10.52
CA GLY A 280 21.41 3.09 -11.79
C GLY A 280 20.16 3.34 -12.61
N THR A 281 20.04 4.53 -13.17
CA THR A 281 19.31 4.77 -14.39
C THR A 281 19.95 3.89 -15.47
N GLN A 282 19.45 2.69 -15.67
CA GLN A 282 19.64 2.04 -16.98
C GLN A 282 18.86 2.91 -17.96
N GLN A 283 19.61 3.74 -18.68
CA GLN A 283 19.10 4.36 -19.88
C GLN A 283 18.60 3.22 -20.76
N ILE A 284 17.32 3.27 -21.10
CA ILE A 284 16.78 2.49 -22.21
C ILE A 284 17.48 3.10 -23.44
N GLU A 285 18.63 2.55 -23.81
CA GLU A 285 19.20 2.81 -25.13
C GLU A 285 18.19 2.27 -26.14
N GLY A 286 17.49 3.21 -26.80
CA GLY A 286 16.61 2.90 -27.90
C GLY A 286 17.41 2.14 -28.95
N SER A 287 17.03 0.91 -29.22
CA SER A 287 17.38 0.22 -30.43
C SER A 287 16.65 0.90 -31.59
N GLU A 288 17.26 1.95 -32.16
CA GLU A 288 17.03 2.30 -33.53
C GLU A 288 17.79 1.27 -34.40
N GLY A 289 17.02 0.53 -35.21
CA GLY A 289 17.51 -0.46 -36.16
C GLY A 289 16.34 -1.04 -36.93
#